data_fa9eab416ce447b3002c4de1a38555a9
#
_entry.id   fa9eab416ce447b3002c4de1a38555a9
#
_cell.length_a   1.000
_cell.length_b   1.000
_cell.length_c   1.000
_cell.angle_alpha   90.00
_cell.angle_beta   90.00
_cell.angle_gamma   90.00
#
_symmetry.space_group_name_H-M   'P 1'
#
loop_
_entity.id
_entity.type
_entity.pdbx_description
1 polymer ?
#
loop_
_entity_poly.entity_id
_entity_poly.type
_entity_poly.pdbx_seq_one_letter_code
_entity_poly.pdbx_strand_id
1 'polypeptide(L)'
;MLEAKDFFDLESNKLKELFKNAEYVWDGLKNIKGYIKDNIAPNVSGLRQDGSFVAKDMIIYEGKVIKSGFEIDTVNNTVTKDGQTLQGASIIYAGAVFMDNDIYIGSGNIIESGALIKGPTIINDYNEIRQGAYIRGNVIIGNKCVIGHTTEMKTAVMLGASKAGHFAYIGDSILGKVNLGAGTKLANLKIIESKIILNIGGKKYETGLRKFGAIFADGVETGCNSVTAPGSLLGRDVLLYPNTTARGYYPPNTVIKLKQIHELAERK
;
A
#
# COMPACT_ATOMS: atom_id res chain seq x y z
N MET A 1 -24.77 -0.83 -1.61
CA MET A 1 -23.94 -1.87 -1.01
C MET A 1 -22.57 -2.07 -1.71
N LEU A 2 -22.18 -1.19 -2.62
CA LEU A 2 -20.85 -1.22 -3.23
C LEU A 2 -20.21 0.18 -3.23
N GLU A 3 -20.67 1.03 -2.32
CA GLU A 3 -20.13 2.36 -2.09
C GLU A 3 -18.91 2.30 -1.15
N ALA A 4 -18.10 3.34 -1.14
CA ALA A 4 -16.90 3.39 -0.30
C ALA A 4 -17.19 3.20 1.20
N LYS A 5 -18.29 3.75 1.70
CA LYS A 5 -18.73 3.60 3.11
C LYS A 5 -19.07 2.17 3.52
N ASP A 6 -19.43 1.30 2.56
CA ASP A 6 -19.70 -0.12 2.83
C ASP A 6 -18.41 -0.90 3.12
N PHE A 7 -17.26 -0.38 2.64
CA PHE A 7 -15.94 -1.00 2.76
C PHE A 7 -15.06 -0.34 3.81
N PHE A 8 -15.10 0.99 3.91
CA PHE A 8 -14.13 1.75 4.68
C PHE A 8 -14.79 2.69 5.68
N ASP A 9 -14.14 2.88 6.84
CA ASP A 9 -14.42 3.97 7.74
C ASP A 9 -13.63 5.20 7.30
N LEU A 10 -14.32 6.15 6.69
CA LEU A 10 -13.70 7.34 6.07
C LEU A 10 -14.00 8.65 6.81
N GLU A 11 -14.75 8.64 7.91
CA GLU A 11 -15.21 9.88 8.54
C GLU A 11 -14.06 10.81 8.91
N SER A 12 -13.03 10.28 9.55
CA SER A 12 -11.83 11.03 9.95
C SER A 12 -10.67 10.93 8.97
N ASN A 13 -10.83 10.20 7.85
CA ASN A 13 -9.75 9.94 6.90
C ASN A 13 -9.70 11.00 5.81
N LYS A 14 -8.56 11.71 5.69
CA LYS A 14 -8.35 12.71 4.63
C LYS A 14 -8.47 12.12 3.23
N LEU A 15 -8.20 10.82 3.06
CA LEU A 15 -8.27 10.12 1.78
C LEU A 15 -9.72 9.84 1.33
N LYS A 16 -10.75 10.24 2.10
CA LYS A 16 -12.16 10.19 1.68
C LYS A 16 -12.42 10.93 0.37
N GLU A 17 -11.64 11.96 0.07
CA GLU A 17 -11.76 12.74 -1.17
C GLU A 17 -11.48 11.91 -2.43
N LEU A 18 -10.76 10.76 -2.33
CA LEU A 18 -10.61 9.81 -3.42
C LEU A 18 -11.95 9.25 -3.92
N PHE A 19 -12.94 9.23 -3.05
CA PHE A 19 -14.27 8.67 -3.35
C PHE A 19 -15.31 9.75 -3.65
N LYS A 20 -14.90 11.01 -3.74
CA LYS A 20 -15.79 12.10 -4.13
C LYS A 20 -16.34 11.84 -5.53
N ASN A 21 -17.66 11.89 -5.66
CA ASN A 21 -18.39 11.58 -6.89
C ASN A 21 -18.21 10.14 -7.41
N ALA A 22 -17.74 9.21 -6.58
CA ALA A 22 -17.68 7.79 -6.90
C ALA A 22 -19.05 7.15 -6.69
N GLU A 23 -19.59 6.50 -7.72
CA GLU A 23 -20.81 5.67 -7.60
C GLU A 23 -20.46 4.34 -6.90
N TYR A 24 -19.32 3.78 -7.26
CA TYR A 24 -18.83 2.50 -6.72
C TYR A 24 -17.45 2.67 -6.08
N VAL A 25 -17.16 1.81 -5.12
CA VAL A 25 -15.88 1.82 -4.40
C VAL A 25 -14.65 1.74 -5.30
N TRP A 26 -14.72 1.02 -6.42
CA TRP A 26 -13.61 0.92 -7.38
C TRP A 26 -13.41 2.17 -8.24
N ASP A 27 -14.34 3.13 -8.24
CA ASP A 27 -14.14 4.39 -8.95
C ASP A 27 -13.03 5.22 -8.29
N GLY A 28 -12.76 4.99 -7.00
CA GLY A 28 -11.59 5.54 -6.32
C GLY A 28 -10.27 5.25 -7.05
N LEU A 29 -10.15 4.12 -7.76
CA LEU A 29 -8.96 3.81 -8.57
C LEU A 29 -8.76 4.78 -9.73
N LYS A 30 -9.84 5.25 -10.33
CA LYS A 30 -9.81 6.23 -11.42
C LYS A 30 -9.33 7.61 -10.93
N ASN A 31 -9.56 7.89 -9.65
CA ASN A 31 -9.29 9.19 -9.04
C ASN A 31 -7.86 9.33 -8.50
N ILE A 32 -7.09 8.24 -8.36
CA ILE A 32 -5.75 8.24 -7.75
C ILE A 32 -4.84 9.30 -8.37
N LYS A 33 -4.74 9.36 -9.69
CA LYS A 33 -3.83 10.28 -10.39
C LYS A 33 -4.24 11.74 -10.20
N GLY A 34 -5.54 12.03 -10.28
CA GLY A 34 -6.07 13.37 -10.02
C GLY A 34 -5.81 13.79 -8.59
N TYR A 35 -6.13 12.93 -7.64
CA TYR A 35 -5.89 13.19 -6.22
C TYR A 35 -4.42 13.50 -5.93
N ILE A 36 -3.49 12.68 -6.44
CA ILE A 36 -2.06 12.92 -6.23
C ILE A 36 -1.66 14.26 -6.83
N LYS A 37 -2.05 14.55 -8.07
CA LYS A 37 -1.73 15.81 -8.74
C LYS A 37 -2.16 17.03 -7.94
N ASP A 38 -3.34 16.96 -7.33
CA ASP A 38 -3.95 18.10 -6.62
C ASP A 38 -3.45 18.24 -5.16
N ASN A 39 -2.87 17.17 -4.59
CA ASN A 39 -2.53 17.13 -3.17
C ASN A 39 -1.06 16.90 -2.86
N ILE A 40 -0.23 16.57 -3.85
CA ILE A 40 1.19 16.31 -3.62
C ILE A 40 1.97 17.61 -3.37
N ALA A 41 2.78 17.61 -2.29
CA ALA A 41 3.73 18.67 -1.96
C ALA A 41 5.15 18.05 -1.85
N PRO A 42 5.87 17.84 -2.98
CA PRO A 42 7.12 17.11 -2.99
C PRO A 42 8.18 17.70 -2.06
N ASN A 43 8.90 16.84 -1.32
CA ASN A 43 9.90 17.29 -0.35
C ASN A 43 11.20 16.45 -0.34
N VAL A 44 11.42 15.62 -1.36
CA VAL A 44 12.57 14.69 -1.40
C VAL A 44 13.77 15.17 -2.21
N SER A 45 13.67 16.31 -2.90
CA SER A 45 14.75 16.80 -3.78
C SER A 45 16.10 16.95 -3.06
N GLY A 46 16.08 17.31 -1.78
CA GLY A 46 17.27 17.44 -0.94
C GLY A 46 17.92 16.10 -0.53
N LEU A 47 17.23 14.97 -0.65
CA LEU A 47 17.73 13.62 -0.33
C LEU A 47 18.63 13.07 -1.43
N ARG A 48 18.34 13.45 -2.67
CA ARG A 48 19.05 12.95 -3.84
C ARG A 48 20.34 13.74 -4.02
N GLN A 49 21.45 13.03 -4.21
CA GLN A 49 22.71 13.59 -4.68
C GLN A 49 22.89 13.19 -6.15
N ASP A 50 24.10 13.19 -6.68
CA ASP A 50 24.38 12.84 -8.08
C ASP A 50 23.91 11.42 -8.43
N GLY A 51 22.62 11.28 -8.62
CA GLY A 51 21.94 10.01 -8.78
C GLY A 51 20.62 9.96 -8.02
N SER A 52 20.10 8.77 -7.78
CA SER A 52 18.81 8.54 -7.14
C SER A 52 18.92 7.99 -5.72
N PHE A 53 20.11 7.55 -5.27
CA PHE A 53 20.28 6.94 -3.95
C PHE A 53 20.66 7.97 -2.87
N VAL A 54 20.30 7.65 -1.63
CA VAL A 54 20.66 8.40 -0.43
C VAL A 54 22.03 7.93 0.06
N ALA A 55 23.03 8.80 0.02
CA ALA A 55 24.44 8.42 0.28
C ALA A 55 24.75 8.23 1.78
N LYS A 56 24.00 8.84 2.67
CA LYS A 56 24.12 8.75 4.13
C LYS A 56 22.76 8.95 4.78
N ASP A 57 22.63 8.57 6.03
CA ASP A 57 21.41 8.77 6.78
C ASP A 57 21.03 10.25 6.81
N MET A 58 19.77 10.53 6.53
CA MET A 58 19.17 11.85 6.53
C MET A 58 17.82 11.80 7.23
N ILE A 59 17.30 12.95 7.58
CA ILE A 59 15.96 13.04 8.13
C ILE A 59 15.14 14.09 7.36
N ILE A 60 13.82 13.91 7.38
CA ILE A 60 12.88 14.96 7.03
C ILE A 60 12.16 15.39 8.31
N TYR A 61 12.30 16.66 8.65
CA TYR A 61 11.64 17.24 9.81
C TYR A 61 10.96 18.56 9.41
N GLU A 62 9.69 18.70 9.74
CA GLU A 62 8.86 19.85 9.33
C GLU A 62 8.95 20.16 7.82
N GLY A 63 8.91 19.10 7.01
CA GLY A 63 8.97 19.16 5.54
C GLY A 63 10.36 19.48 4.96
N LYS A 64 11.39 19.64 5.80
CA LYS A 64 12.76 19.99 5.37
C LYS A 64 13.70 18.82 5.54
N VAL A 65 14.58 18.61 4.54
CA VAL A 65 15.67 17.62 4.62
C VAL A 65 16.80 18.17 5.46
N ILE A 66 17.18 17.43 6.50
CA ILE A 66 18.34 17.70 7.35
C ILE A 66 19.40 16.60 7.11
N LYS A 67 20.60 17.02 6.70
CA LYS A 67 21.66 16.13 6.23
C LYS A 67 22.72 15.77 7.30
N SER A 68 22.75 16.47 8.43
CA SER A 68 23.74 16.28 9.50
C SER A 68 23.35 17.04 10.76
N GLY A 69 24.09 16.82 11.86
CA GLY A 69 23.86 17.49 13.12
C GLY A 69 22.70 16.90 13.92
N PHE A 70 22.42 15.62 13.74
CA PHE A 70 21.43 14.84 14.47
C PHE A 70 21.99 13.45 14.77
N GLU A 71 21.40 12.78 15.73
CA GLU A 71 21.68 11.39 16.10
C GLU A 71 20.40 10.55 15.94
N ILE A 72 20.55 9.32 15.47
CA ILE A 72 19.46 8.36 15.33
C ILE A 72 19.66 7.22 16.33
N ASP A 73 18.72 7.04 17.24
CA ASP A 73 18.57 5.81 18.00
C ASP A 73 17.82 4.79 17.13
N THR A 74 18.58 3.83 16.61
CA THR A 74 18.04 2.80 15.71
C THR A 74 17.20 1.74 16.42
N VAL A 75 17.26 1.65 17.75
CA VAL A 75 16.47 0.72 18.56
C VAL A 75 15.05 1.27 18.74
N ASN A 76 14.96 2.55 19.09
CA ASN A 76 13.69 3.22 19.36
C ASN A 76 13.17 4.04 18.17
N ASN A 77 13.93 4.12 17.07
CA ASN A 77 13.64 4.94 15.90
C ASN A 77 13.35 6.40 16.27
N THR A 78 14.17 6.95 17.17
CA THR A 78 14.06 8.34 17.59
C THR A 78 15.23 9.16 17.06
N VAL A 79 14.97 10.43 16.81
CA VAL A 79 15.98 11.39 16.34
C VAL A 79 16.18 12.46 17.38
N THR A 80 17.45 12.75 17.70
CA THR A 80 17.83 13.86 18.57
C THR A 80 18.73 14.85 17.84
N LYS A 81 18.60 16.11 18.16
CA LYS A 81 19.46 17.19 17.68
C LYS A 81 19.65 18.21 18.78
N ASP A 82 20.90 18.59 19.02
CA ASP A 82 21.26 19.55 20.10
C ASP A 82 20.65 19.18 21.46
N GLY A 83 20.62 17.86 21.77
CA GLY A 83 20.04 17.31 23.00
C GLY A 83 18.52 17.27 23.06
N GLN A 84 17.80 17.68 22.00
CA GLN A 84 16.34 17.66 21.94
C GLN A 84 15.84 16.59 20.99
N THR A 85 14.79 15.88 21.38
CA THR A 85 14.11 14.91 20.51
C THR A 85 13.27 15.61 19.46
N LEU A 86 13.52 15.30 18.20
CA LEU A 86 12.73 15.79 17.06
C LEU A 86 11.49 14.91 16.84
N GLN A 87 10.41 15.23 17.52
CA GLN A 87 9.17 14.46 17.43
C GLN A 87 8.60 14.48 16.01
N GLY A 88 8.35 13.30 15.45
CA GLY A 88 7.81 13.18 14.09
C GLY A 88 8.85 13.37 12.97
N ALA A 89 10.14 13.39 13.27
CA ALA A 89 11.16 13.33 12.24
C ALA A 89 11.05 12.00 11.48
N SER A 90 11.05 12.06 10.15
CA SER A 90 11.14 10.88 9.29
C SER A 90 12.60 10.51 9.05
N ILE A 91 12.94 9.24 9.25
CA ILE A 91 14.30 8.70 9.10
C ILE A 91 14.44 8.11 7.71
N ILE A 92 15.46 8.54 6.98
CA ILE A 92 15.78 8.06 5.63
C ILE A 92 17.19 7.45 5.70
N TYR A 93 17.25 6.14 5.72
CA TYR A 93 18.55 5.44 5.81
C TYR A 93 19.32 5.49 4.50
N ALA A 94 20.64 5.50 4.61
CA ALA A 94 21.56 5.38 3.48
C ALA A 94 21.22 4.16 2.63
N GLY A 95 21.32 4.30 1.30
CA GLY A 95 20.96 3.24 0.37
C GLY A 95 19.47 3.21 -0.05
N ALA A 96 18.60 4.01 0.54
CA ALA A 96 17.27 4.25 0.00
C ALA A 96 17.36 4.96 -1.36
N VAL A 97 16.45 4.64 -2.29
CA VAL A 97 16.50 5.14 -3.68
C VAL A 97 15.23 5.90 -4.01
N PHE A 98 15.38 7.16 -4.41
CA PHE A 98 14.30 8.01 -4.90
C PHE A 98 14.52 8.32 -6.38
N MET A 99 13.73 7.71 -7.26
CA MET A 99 13.93 7.84 -8.71
C MET A 99 13.43 9.17 -9.26
N ASP A 100 12.42 9.76 -8.62
CA ASP A 100 11.74 10.96 -9.07
C ASP A 100 11.71 12.03 -7.96
N ASN A 101 11.38 13.27 -8.31
CA ASN A 101 11.22 14.37 -7.33
C ASN A 101 9.77 14.53 -6.85
N ASP A 102 8.80 14.04 -7.61
CA ASP A 102 7.37 14.12 -7.28
C ASP A 102 6.97 13.06 -6.23
N ILE A 103 7.68 13.09 -5.10
CA ILE A 103 7.46 12.24 -3.94
C ILE A 103 7.31 13.11 -2.71
N TYR A 104 6.25 12.86 -1.94
CA TYR A 104 6.02 13.48 -0.63
C TYR A 104 6.18 12.43 0.46
N ILE A 105 6.90 12.81 1.53
CA ILE A 105 7.07 12.03 2.75
C ILE A 105 6.61 12.89 3.92
N GLY A 106 5.61 12.43 4.65
CA GLY A 106 5.10 13.04 5.87
C GLY A 106 6.00 12.85 7.08
N SER A 107 5.42 12.90 8.26
CA SER A 107 6.13 12.84 9.54
C SER A 107 6.29 11.41 10.07
N GLY A 108 7.37 11.16 10.82
CA GLY A 108 7.57 9.93 11.58
C GLY A 108 7.73 8.65 10.74
N ASN A 109 8.07 8.79 9.46
CA ASN A 109 8.28 7.64 8.58
C ASN A 109 9.68 7.05 8.76
N ILE A 110 9.80 5.76 8.51
CA ILE A 110 11.08 5.05 8.44
C ILE A 110 11.22 4.49 7.04
N ILE A 111 12.23 4.95 6.30
CA ILE A 111 12.56 4.46 4.96
C ILE A 111 13.90 3.72 5.06
N GLU A 112 13.84 2.40 4.97
CA GLU A 112 15.02 1.55 5.12
C GLU A 112 15.93 1.55 3.88
N SER A 113 17.17 1.16 4.09
CA SER A 113 18.16 0.93 3.02
C SER A 113 17.61 -0.05 1.98
N GLY A 114 17.81 0.25 0.69
CA GLY A 114 17.36 -0.60 -0.41
C GLY A 114 15.88 -0.50 -0.74
N ALA A 115 15.08 0.34 -0.06
CA ALA A 115 13.76 0.71 -0.54
C ALA A 115 13.89 1.56 -1.81
N LEU A 116 13.11 1.23 -2.87
CA LEU A 116 13.08 1.98 -4.12
C LEU A 116 11.72 2.62 -4.35
N ILE A 117 11.70 3.95 -4.44
CA ILE A 117 10.49 4.73 -4.55
C ILE A 117 10.51 5.56 -5.84
N LYS A 118 9.48 5.37 -6.68
CA LYS A 118 9.19 6.18 -7.85
C LYS A 118 8.00 7.09 -7.58
N GLY A 119 8.00 8.24 -8.20
CA GLY A 119 6.87 9.17 -8.21
C GLY A 119 5.86 8.89 -9.36
N PRO A 120 4.74 9.57 -9.34
CA PRO A 120 4.27 10.40 -8.23
C PRO A 120 3.78 9.53 -7.06
N THR A 121 4.20 9.86 -5.83
CA THR A 121 3.87 9.07 -4.64
C THR A 121 3.67 9.97 -3.42
N ILE A 122 2.61 9.71 -2.66
CA ILE A 122 2.35 10.35 -1.37
C ILE A 122 2.51 9.30 -0.27
N ILE A 123 3.44 9.52 0.65
CA ILE A 123 3.62 8.73 1.87
C ILE A 123 3.27 9.66 3.04
N ASN A 124 2.12 9.41 3.68
CA ASN A 124 1.69 10.20 4.82
C ASN A 124 2.50 9.84 6.08
N ASP A 125 1.90 9.80 7.26
CA ASP A 125 2.65 9.82 8.51
C ASP A 125 2.84 8.42 9.13
N TYR A 126 3.96 8.23 9.83
CA TYR A 126 4.27 7.06 10.67
C TYR A 126 4.24 5.73 9.92
N ASN A 127 4.75 5.70 8.70
CA ASN A 127 4.84 4.49 7.89
C ASN A 127 6.25 3.87 7.96
N GLU A 128 6.31 2.56 7.73
CA GLU A 128 7.55 1.82 7.52
C GLU A 128 7.63 1.37 6.06
N ILE A 129 8.66 1.82 5.35
CA ILE A 129 9.00 1.34 4.00
C ILE A 129 10.29 0.54 4.15
N ARG A 130 10.14 -0.78 4.16
CA ARG A 130 11.23 -1.68 4.52
C ARG A 130 12.14 -2.00 3.33
N GLN A 131 13.27 -2.61 3.66
CA GLN A 131 14.28 -3.04 2.72
C GLN A 131 13.68 -3.82 1.54
N GLY A 132 14.07 -3.46 0.31
CA GLY A 132 13.60 -4.10 -0.91
C GLY A 132 12.16 -3.76 -1.33
N ALA A 133 11.44 -2.92 -0.59
CA ALA A 133 10.13 -2.43 -1.04
C ALA A 133 10.27 -1.67 -2.37
N TYR A 134 9.39 -1.96 -3.33
CA TYR A 134 9.38 -1.33 -4.64
C TYR A 134 8.08 -0.57 -4.90
N ILE A 135 8.10 0.75 -4.74
CA ILE A 135 6.96 1.63 -4.99
C ILE A 135 7.10 2.24 -6.39
N ARG A 136 6.14 1.94 -7.29
CA ARG A 136 6.23 2.22 -8.72
C ARG A 136 5.45 3.44 -9.20
N GLY A 137 5.04 4.31 -8.30
CA GLY A 137 4.30 5.53 -8.62
C GLY A 137 2.78 5.36 -8.78
N ASN A 138 2.09 6.49 -8.79
CA ASN A 138 0.65 6.60 -8.60
C ASN A 138 0.19 5.89 -7.32
N VAL A 139 0.94 6.09 -6.23
CA VAL A 139 0.73 5.40 -4.97
C VAL A 139 0.42 6.41 -3.87
N ILE A 140 -0.56 6.07 -3.04
CA ILE A 140 -0.91 6.82 -1.83
C ILE A 140 -0.85 5.88 -0.65
N ILE A 141 0.00 6.20 0.32
CA ILE A 141 0.14 5.47 1.57
C ILE A 141 -0.40 6.37 2.66
N GLY A 142 -1.48 5.96 3.30
CA GLY A 142 -2.07 6.62 4.45
C GLY A 142 -1.14 6.60 5.67
N ASN A 143 -1.71 6.73 6.86
CA ASN A 143 -0.89 6.73 8.07
C ASN A 143 -0.72 5.32 8.65
N LYS A 144 0.42 5.07 9.32
CA LYS A 144 0.70 3.85 10.09
C LYS A 144 0.64 2.56 9.26
N CYS A 145 1.08 2.64 8.00
CA CYS A 145 1.17 1.49 7.11
C CYS A 145 2.57 0.88 7.12
N VAL A 146 2.64 -0.40 6.75
CA VAL A 146 3.90 -1.11 6.54
C VAL A 146 3.93 -1.64 5.11
N ILE A 147 4.89 -1.16 4.33
CA ILE A 147 5.25 -1.73 3.03
C ILE A 147 6.56 -2.49 3.26
N GLY A 148 6.41 -3.80 3.44
CA GLY A 148 7.46 -4.65 3.96
C GLY A 148 8.45 -5.13 2.90
N HIS A 149 9.30 -6.05 3.35
CA HIS A 149 10.40 -6.59 2.57
C HIS A 149 9.92 -7.15 1.22
N THR A 150 10.55 -6.68 0.13
CA THR A 150 10.24 -7.04 -1.27
C THR A 150 8.76 -6.97 -1.66
N THR A 151 8.01 -6.06 -1.04
CA THR A 151 6.64 -5.77 -1.44
C THR A 151 6.64 -4.76 -2.58
N GLU A 152 5.93 -5.12 -3.66
CA GLU A 152 5.73 -4.22 -4.80
C GLU A 152 4.37 -3.53 -4.72
N MET A 153 4.35 -2.21 -4.90
CA MET A 153 3.12 -1.41 -4.91
C MET A 153 3.07 -0.48 -6.13
N LYS A 154 1.92 -0.46 -6.84
CA LYS A 154 1.75 0.32 -8.07
C LYS A 154 0.30 0.72 -8.29
N THR A 155 0.06 2.01 -8.58
CA THR A 155 -1.29 2.55 -8.83
C THR A 155 -2.27 2.05 -7.76
N ALA A 156 -1.95 2.29 -6.50
CA ALA A 156 -2.66 1.68 -5.39
C ALA A 156 -2.72 2.61 -4.18
N VAL A 157 -3.67 2.32 -3.30
CA VAL A 157 -3.90 3.10 -2.08
C VAL A 157 -3.95 2.17 -0.87
N MET A 158 -3.23 2.51 0.19
CA MET A 158 -3.45 2.00 1.54
C MET A 158 -4.03 3.14 2.38
N LEU A 159 -5.28 3.00 2.82
CA LEU A 159 -6.01 4.09 3.47
C LEU A 159 -5.50 4.41 4.89
N GLY A 160 -4.83 3.47 5.53
CA GLY A 160 -4.18 3.64 6.84
C GLY A 160 -4.19 2.37 7.67
N ALA A 161 -3.24 2.25 8.62
CA ALA A 161 -3.05 1.12 9.51
C ALA A 161 -3.02 -0.26 8.80
N SER A 162 -2.51 -0.29 7.56
CA SER A 162 -2.47 -1.48 6.71
C SER A 162 -1.07 -2.07 6.68
N LYS A 163 -0.97 -3.39 6.67
CA LYS A 163 0.31 -4.08 6.68
C LYS A 163 0.44 -5.05 5.52
N ALA A 164 1.48 -4.87 4.72
CA ALA A 164 1.93 -5.78 3.66
C ALA A 164 3.39 -6.14 3.94
N GLY A 165 3.62 -6.96 4.98
CA GLY A 165 4.94 -7.13 5.61
C GLY A 165 5.99 -7.81 4.75
N HIS A 166 5.61 -8.72 3.81
CA HIS A 166 6.58 -9.56 3.10
C HIS A 166 6.06 -10.01 1.74
N PHE A 167 6.85 -9.80 0.70
CA PHE A 167 6.70 -10.41 -0.63
C PHE A 167 5.33 -10.21 -1.29
N ALA A 168 4.64 -9.12 -0.97
CA ALA A 168 3.31 -8.87 -1.52
C ALA A 168 3.39 -8.15 -2.88
N TYR A 169 2.36 -8.36 -3.71
CA TYR A 169 2.12 -7.55 -4.90
C TYR A 169 0.78 -6.84 -4.79
N ILE A 170 0.80 -5.50 -4.83
CA ILE A 170 -0.36 -4.63 -4.70
C ILE A 170 -0.45 -3.73 -5.93
N GLY A 171 -1.17 -4.17 -6.93
CA GLY A 171 -1.37 -3.43 -8.17
C GLY A 171 -2.81 -3.01 -8.40
N ASP A 172 -3.04 -1.75 -8.77
CA ASP A 172 -4.36 -1.19 -9.11
C ASP A 172 -5.43 -1.59 -8.06
N SER A 173 -5.14 -1.32 -6.78
CA SER A 173 -5.93 -1.79 -5.63
C SER A 173 -6.13 -0.71 -4.58
N ILE A 174 -7.21 -0.82 -3.79
CA ILE A 174 -7.45 0.02 -2.61
C ILE A 174 -7.63 -0.88 -1.39
N LEU A 175 -6.85 -0.60 -0.36
CA LEU A 175 -6.81 -1.36 0.88
C LEU A 175 -7.23 -0.47 2.05
N GLY A 176 -8.19 -0.93 2.84
CA GLY A 176 -8.55 -0.39 4.14
C GLY A 176 -7.53 -0.74 5.23
N LYS A 177 -7.98 -0.92 6.46
CA LYS A 177 -7.16 -1.49 7.55
C LYS A 177 -7.03 -2.98 7.34
N VAL A 178 -5.93 -3.44 6.74
CA VAL A 178 -5.74 -4.84 6.36
C VAL A 178 -4.41 -5.40 6.87
N ASN A 179 -4.34 -6.72 6.99
CA ASN A 179 -3.10 -7.42 7.24
C ASN A 179 -2.90 -8.50 6.17
N LEU A 180 -1.89 -8.30 5.31
CA LEU A 180 -1.56 -9.24 4.25
C LEU A 180 -0.51 -10.25 4.72
N GLY A 181 -0.85 -11.52 4.69
CA GLY A 181 0.11 -12.61 4.89
C GLY A 181 1.20 -12.59 3.82
N ALA A 182 2.38 -13.11 4.17
CA ALA A 182 3.54 -13.13 3.29
C ALA A 182 3.21 -13.75 1.91
N GLY A 183 3.65 -13.12 0.85
CA GLY A 183 3.41 -13.61 -0.51
C GLY A 183 2.00 -13.39 -1.05
N THR A 184 1.16 -12.59 -0.40
CA THR A 184 -0.16 -12.22 -0.95
C THR A 184 -0.01 -11.44 -2.24
N LYS A 185 -0.76 -11.83 -3.29
CA LYS A 185 -0.70 -11.18 -4.61
C LYS A 185 -2.10 -10.76 -5.07
N LEU A 186 -2.25 -9.46 -5.32
CA LEU A 186 -3.47 -8.89 -5.87
C LEU A 186 -3.32 -8.78 -7.38
N ALA A 187 -3.67 -9.85 -8.12
CA ALA A 187 -3.54 -9.87 -9.57
C ALA A 187 -4.48 -8.82 -10.20
N ASN A 188 -3.92 -7.94 -11.03
CA ASN A 188 -4.63 -6.77 -11.55
C ASN A 188 -4.96 -6.84 -13.05
N LEU A 189 -4.49 -7.86 -13.76
CA LEU A 189 -4.65 -7.97 -15.20
C LEU A 189 -5.18 -9.35 -15.60
N LYS A 190 -6.23 -9.38 -16.40
CA LYS A 190 -6.71 -10.64 -17.00
C LYS A 190 -5.76 -11.13 -18.09
N ILE A 191 -5.59 -12.44 -18.21
CA ILE A 191 -4.85 -13.08 -19.31
C ILE A 191 -5.51 -12.74 -20.65
N ILE A 192 -6.84 -12.88 -20.72
CA ILE A 192 -7.61 -12.49 -21.92
C ILE A 192 -7.78 -10.97 -21.91
N GLU A 193 -7.47 -10.32 -23.02
CA GLU A 193 -7.53 -8.89 -23.17
C GLU A 193 -9.00 -8.39 -23.18
N SER A 194 -9.47 -7.94 -22.03
CA SER A 194 -10.81 -7.37 -21.85
C SER A 194 -10.85 -6.44 -20.64
N LYS A 195 -11.81 -5.51 -20.63
CA LYS A 195 -12.14 -4.75 -19.42
C LYS A 195 -12.66 -5.68 -18.31
N ILE A 196 -12.51 -5.26 -17.07
CA ILE A 196 -12.97 -6.03 -15.93
C ILE A 196 -14.45 -5.78 -15.71
N ILE A 197 -15.22 -6.86 -15.72
CA ILE A 197 -16.66 -6.88 -15.42
C ILE A 197 -16.83 -7.69 -14.13
N LEU A 198 -17.58 -7.15 -13.19
CA LEU A 198 -17.93 -7.81 -11.94
C LEU A 198 -19.33 -8.40 -12.06
N ASN A 199 -19.51 -9.62 -11.56
CA ASN A 199 -20.82 -10.25 -11.43
C ASN A 199 -21.11 -10.39 -9.94
N ILE A 200 -22.07 -9.62 -9.43
CA ILE A 200 -22.42 -9.57 -8.01
C ILE A 200 -23.94 -9.70 -7.87
N GLY A 201 -24.39 -10.72 -7.16
CA GLY A 201 -25.83 -10.94 -6.96
C GLY A 201 -26.61 -11.09 -8.28
N GLY A 202 -26.01 -11.68 -9.31
CA GLY A 202 -26.62 -11.85 -10.63
C GLY A 202 -26.58 -10.59 -11.53
N LYS A 203 -26.16 -9.45 -10.99
CA LYS A 203 -26.02 -8.19 -11.76
C LYS A 203 -24.59 -8.04 -12.29
N LYS A 204 -24.47 -7.56 -13.52
CA LYS A 204 -23.18 -7.21 -14.16
C LYS A 204 -22.87 -5.73 -13.92
N TYR A 205 -21.62 -5.47 -13.54
CA TYR A 205 -21.08 -4.11 -13.37
C TYR A 205 -19.88 -3.94 -14.29
N GLU A 206 -19.98 -3.04 -15.23
CA GLU A 206 -18.86 -2.68 -16.11
C GLU A 206 -18.00 -1.63 -15.42
N THR A 207 -16.80 -2.02 -14.96
CA THR A 207 -15.93 -1.11 -14.20
C THR A 207 -15.28 -0.04 -15.09
N GLY A 208 -15.22 -0.28 -16.40
CA GLY A 208 -14.47 0.54 -17.35
C GLY A 208 -12.95 0.36 -17.28
N LEU A 209 -12.44 -0.39 -16.26
CA LEU A 209 -11.02 -0.58 -15.98
C LEU A 209 -10.47 -1.77 -16.76
N ARG A 210 -9.28 -1.60 -17.36
CA ARG A 210 -8.50 -2.69 -17.96
C ARG A 210 -7.62 -3.38 -16.91
N LYS A 211 -7.15 -2.60 -15.91
CA LYS A 211 -6.40 -3.09 -14.75
C LYS A 211 -7.19 -2.77 -13.50
N PHE A 212 -7.39 -3.77 -12.68
CA PHE A 212 -8.04 -3.67 -11.40
C PHE A 212 -7.65 -4.88 -10.56
N GLY A 213 -6.89 -4.68 -9.49
CA GLY A 213 -6.47 -5.73 -8.59
C GLY A 213 -7.59 -6.12 -7.64
N ALA A 214 -7.63 -5.48 -6.48
CA ALA A 214 -8.65 -5.77 -5.47
C ALA A 214 -9.07 -4.53 -4.67
N ILE A 215 -10.26 -4.61 -4.09
CA ILE A 215 -10.70 -3.75 -3.00
C ILE A 215 -10.79 -4.62 -1.75
N PHE A 216 -9.99 -4.32 -0.75
CA PHE A 216 -10.03 -4.96 0.55
C PHE A 216 -10.56 -3.99 1.58
N ALA A 217 -11.73 -4.29 2.13
CA ALA A 217 -12.36 -3.48 3.16
C ALA A 217 -11.57 -3.50 4.48
N ASP A 218 -11.98 -2.68 5.44
CA ASP A 218 -11.41 -2.70 6.78
C ASP A 218 -11.59 -4.07 7.44
N GLY A 219 -10.58 -4.52 8.17
CA GLY A 219 -10.58 -5.80 8.88
C GLY A 219 -10.25 -7.02 8.01
N VAL A 220 -9.96 -6.85 6.71
CA VAL A 220 -9.56 -7.97 5.86
C VAL A 220 -8.17 -8.49 6.25
N GLU A 221 -8.08 -9.80 6.46
CA GLU A 221 -6.82 -10.49 6.68
C GLU A 221 -6.60 -11.61 5.67
N THR A 222 -5.38 -11.76 5.19
CA THR A 222 -5.01 -12.87 4.29
C THR A 222 -3.93 -13.73 4.89
N GLY A 223 -4.06 -15.03 4.74
CA GLY A 223 -2.99 -15.98 5.02
C GLY A 223 -1.89 -15.92 3.97
N CYS A 224 -0.74 -16.54 4.27
CA CYS A 224 0.41 -16.56 3.36
C CYS A 224 0.07 -17.17 2.01
N ASN A 225 0.72 -16.65 0.94
CA ASN A 225 0.56 -17.10 -0.44
C ASN A 225 -0.88 -17.05 -0.98
N SER A 226 -1.72 -16.20 -0.40
CA SER A 226 -3.06 -15.96 -0.95
C SER A 226 -2.98 -15.15 -2.24
N VAL A 227 -3.90 -15.42 -3.14
CA VAL A 227 -3.99 -14.71 -4.44
C VAL A 227 -5.41 -14.21 -4.66
N THR A 228 -5.56 -13.01 -5.18
CA THR A 228 -6.85 -12.58 -5.71
C THR A 228 -6.83 -12.42 -7.21
N ALA A 229 -7.90 -12.84 -7.87
CA ALA A 229 -8.10 -12.59 -9.29
C ALA A 229 -8.45 -11.11 -9.53
N PRO A 230 -8.20 -10.58 -10.74
CA PRO A 230 -8.51 -9.20 -11.08
C PRO A 230 -9.97 -8.83 -10.80
N GLY A 231 -10.19 -7.72 -10.11
CA GLY A 231 -11.51 -7.23 -9.74
C GLY A 231 -12.12 -7.92 -8.52
N SER A 232 -11.32 -8.47 -7.62
CA SER A 232 -11.83 -9.07 -6.38
C SER A 232 -12.23 -7.99 -5.37
N LEU A 233 -13.38 -8.17 -4.73
CA LEU A 233 -13.88 -7.32 -3.66
C LEU A 233 -14.06 -8.17 -2.40
N LEU A 234 -13.34 -7.85 -1.34
CA LEU A 234 -13.47 -8.47 -0.03
C LEU A 234 -14.12 -7.46 0.92
N GLY A 235 -15.31 -7.79 1.41
CA GLY A 235 -16.04 -6.98 2.39
C GLY A 235 -15.36 -6.91 3.75
N ARG A 236 -15.92 -6.15 4.68
CA ARG A 236 -15.35 -5.97 6.03
C ARG A 236 -15.15 -7.31 6.73
N ASP A 237 -14.04 -7.43 7.44
CA ASP A 237 -13.71 -8.58 8.29
C ASP A 237 -13.68 -9.93 7.54
N VAL A 238 -13.37 -9.91 6.23
CA VAL A 238 -13.16 -11.13 5.46
C VAL A 238 -11.80 -11.73 5.79
N LEU A 239 -11.79 -13.03 6.08
CA LEU A 239 -10.57 -13.82 6.30
C LEU A 239 -10.31 -14.74 5.11
N LEU A 240 -9.14 -14.61 4.49
CA LEU A 240 -8.69 -15.46 3.40
C LEU A 240 -7.58 -16.38 3.90
N TYR A 241 -7.84 -17.69 3.96
CA TYR A 241 -6.87 -18.66 4.46
C TYR A 241 -5.64 -18.80 3.54
N PRO A 242 -4.51 -19.31 4.08
CA PRO A 242 -3.28 -19.52 3.31
C PRO A 242 -3.50 -20.34 2.03
N ASN A 243 -2.70 -20.06 1.00
CA ASN A 243 -2.72 -20.72 -0.31
C ASN A 243 -4.08 -20.68 -1.03
N THR A 244 -4.97 -19.77 -0.64
CA THR A 244 -6.31 -19.65 -1.23
C THR A 244 -6.33 -18.64 -2.36
N THR A 245 -7.02 -18.99 -3.45
CA THR A 245 -7.31 -18.04 -4.54
C THR A 245 -8.75 -17.55 -4.41
N ALA A 246 -8.92 -16.23 -4.21
CA ALA A 246 -10.22 -15.58 -4.17
C ALA A 246 -10.55 -14.89 -5.49
N ARG A 247 -11.84 -14.93 -5.90
CA ARG A 247 -12.32 -14.26 -7.12
C ARG A 247 -13.74 -13.73 -6.92
N GLY A 248 -13.97 -12.50 -7.36
CA GLY A 248 -15.29 -11.86 -7.29
C GLY A 248 -15.55 -11.19 -5.95
N TYR A 249 -16.80 -11.10 -5.56
CA TYR A 249 -17.22 -10.40 -4.34
C TYR A 249 -17.49 -11.38 -3.20
N TYR A 250 -16.97 -11.08 -2.03
CA TYR A 250 -17.26 -11.76 -0.78
C TYR A 250 -17.87 -10.77 0.21
N PRO A 251 -19.05 -11.08 0.77
CA PRO A 251 -19.73 -10.20 1.72
C PRO A 251 -18.94 -10.09 3.05
N PRO A 252 -19.26 -9.09 3.89
CA PRO A 252 -18.63 -8.94 5.21
C PRO A 252 -18.71 -10.21 6.07
N ASN A 253 -17.76 -10.37 7.00
CA ASN A 253 -17.70 -11.48 7.95
C ASN A 253 -17.60 -12.88 7.29
N THR A 254 -16.98 -12.96 6.11
CA THR A 254 -16.82 -14.23 5.38
C THR A 254 -15.43 -14.83 5.63
N VAL A 255 -15.38 -16.13 5.87
CA VAL A 255 -14.12 -16.90 5.92
C VAL A 255 -13.99 -17.76 4.68
N ILE A 256 -12.93 -17.54 3.90
CA ILE A 256 -12.64 -18.28 2.67
C ILE A 256 -11.53 -19.28 2.97
N LYS A 257 -11.84 -20.57 2.84
CA LYS A 257 -10.93 -21.69 3.17
C LYS A 257 -10.66 -22.54 1.93
N LEU A 258 -9.39 -22.94 1.77
CA LEU A 258 -9.02 -23.99 0.83
C LEU A 258 -9.13 -25.36 1.52
N LYS A 259 -9.82 -26.31 0.91
CA LYS A 259 -9.76 -27.72 1.30
C LYS A 259 -8.71 -28.40 0.44
N GLN A 260 -7.64 -28.88 1.07
CA GLN A 260 -6.59 -29.68 0.40
C GLN A 260 -6.71 -31.13 0.82
N ILE A 261 -6.51 -32.02 -0.12
CA ILE A 261 -6.36 -33.46 0.13
C ILE A 261 -4.88 -33.80 -0.06
N HIS A 262 -4.28 -34.45 0.95
CA HIS A 262 -2.90 -34.89 0.90
C HIS A 262 -2.87 -36.39 0.69
N GLU A 263 -2.08 -36.85 -0.26
CA GLU A 263 -1.74 -38.24 -0.43
C GLU A 263 -0.37 -38.50 0.22
N LEU A 264 -0.32 -39.51 1.06
CA LEU A 264 0.92 -39.91 1.74
C LEU A 264 1.49 -41.14 1.03
N ALA A 265 2.76 -41.09 0.64
CA ALA A 265 3.50 -42.17 0.06
C ALA A 265 4.83 -42.37 0.81
N GLU A 266 5.28 -43.63 0.90
CA GLU A 266 6.61 -43.90 1.45
C GLU A 266 7.69 -43.42 0.47
N ARG A 267 8.71 -42.76 1.05
CA ARG A 267 9.92 -42.40 0.31
C ARG A 267 10.76 -43.67 0.13
N LYS A 268 10.88 -44.17 -1.10
CA LYS A 268 11.79 -45.26 -1.46
C LYS A 268 13.23 -44.78 -1.51
#